data_c1bce2e4075776032b0120e68b140a6e
#
_entry.id   c1bce2e4075776032b0120e68b140a6e
#
_cell.length_a   1.000
_cell.length_b   1.000
_cell.length_c   1.000
_cell.angle_alpha   90.00
_cell.angle_beta   90.00
_cell.angle_gamma   90.00
#
_symmetry.space_group_name_H-M   'P 1'
#
loop_
_entity.id
_entity.type
_entity.pdbx_description
1 polymer ?
#
loop_
_entity_poly.entity_id
_entity_poly.type
_entity_poly.pdbx_seq_one_letter_code
_entity_poly.pdbx_strand_id
1 'polypeptide(L)'
;MKKTVVLCLLVIFCFGLLFSEGSAETTVFQEKSHYAVVTDGAMEKKVLSGADLARAKYYPYLQVDVLRINNTFETEALILSAISSGYDSIFSIGGSEEIMKNLSLLYTSVDFVSYSDTLSPSLPSNYTEFYLDLYPTSYLCGVATSFLSFTGKIGVIVDSSYPSSYLEGFLKGLGKEGINTSVDIYYIEKDTPSFTIGAIADSLYSEGSDIVFTLIGERAEYVIEKAEGRGGYVIVGDYHHQNKGPVLLSVNIDLEKITSTVIERIKDGAERGKSYSLSIKDGVVDLSWFIDEKEMYSLSREMMDVSSKVKSRLRLLRSDIIDGKEY
;
A
#
# COMPACT_ATOMS: atom_id res chain seq x y z
N MET A 1 79.78 -13.66 -12.84
CA MET A 1 78.64 -14.22 -12.07
C MET A 1 77.87 -13.22 -11.22
N LYS A 2 78.47 -12.14 -10.65
CA LYS A 2 77.78 -11.18 -9.77
C LYS A 2 76.80 -10.23 -10.47
N LYS A 3 76.93 -9.92 -11.77
CA LYS A 3 76.03 -9.01 -12.51
C LYS A 3 74.76 -9.67 -13.01
N THR A 4 74.75 -10.97 -13.26
CA THR A 4 73.58 -11.73 -13.72
C THR A 4 72.57 -11.95 -12.56
N VAL A 5 73.05 -12.14 -11.35
CA VAL A 5 72.24 -12.34 -10.15
C VAL A 5 71.45 -11.06 -9.77
N VAL A 6 72.10 -9.88 -9.94
CA VAL A 6 71.45 -8.60 -9.65
C VAL A 6 70.37 -8.28 -10.67
N LEU A 7 70.54 -8.68 -11.95
CA LEU A 7 69.56 -8.44 -12.99
C LEU A 7 68.32 -9.35 -12.80
N CYS A 8 68.51 -10.61 -12.36
CA CYS A 8 67.40 -11.50 -12.05
C CYS A 8 66.57 -11.06 -10.83
N LEU A 9 67.22 -10.50 -9.80
CA LEU A 9 66.54 -9.96 -8.63
C LEU A 9 65.74 -8.71 -8.95
N LEU A 10 66.22 -7.84 -9.86
CA LEU A 10 65.49 -6.65 -10.30
C LEU A 10 64.27 -6.99 -11.15
N VAL A 11 64.39 -8.02 -12.02
CA VAL A 11 63.25 -8.49 -12.83
C VAL A 11 62.17 -9.15 -11.97
N ILE A 12 62.53 -9.92 -10.93
CA ILE A 12 61.59 -10.51 -10.00
C ILE A 12 60.90 -9.44 -9.15
N PHE A 13 61.60 -8.34 -8.78
CA PHE A 13 60.99 -7.23 -8.03
C PHE A 13 60.06 -6.39 -8.89
N CYS A 14 60.39 -6.18 -10.19
CA CYS A 14 59.49 -5.51 -11.14
C CYS A 14 58.24 -6.37 -11.49
N PHE A 15 58.38 -7.71 -11.58
CA PHE A 15 57.26 -8.58 -11.80
C PHE A 15 56.35 -8.70 -10.56
N GLY A 16 56.89 -8.64 -9.37
CA GLY A 16 56.14 -8.60 -8.12
C GLY A 16 55.31 -7.33 -7.95
N LEU A 17 55.72 -6.21 -8.52
CA LEU A 17 54.99 -4.95 -8.50
C LEU A 17 53.90 -4.87 -9.58
N LEU A 18 53.97 -5.68 -10.64
CA LEU A 18 52.93 -5.74 -11.70
C LEU A 18 51.75 -6.68 -11.37
N PHE A 19 51.85 -7.52 -10.35
CA PHE A 19 50.79 -8.39 -9.89
C PHE A 19 50.20 -8.01 -8.53
N SER A 20 50.60 -6.85 -7.99
CA SER A 20 49.92 -6.23 -6.85
C SER A 20 48.92 -5.19 -7.34
N GLU A 21 48.07 -5.55 -8.33
CA GLU A 21 46.74 -5.02 -8.40
C GLU A 21 45.95 -5.78 -7.33
N GLY A 22 46.19 -5.45 -6.08
CA GLY A 22 45.18 -5.59 -5.06
C GLY A 22 43.95 -4.84 -5.60
N SER A 23 42.88 -5.57 -5.89
CA SER A 23 41.58 -4.98 -5.96
C SER A 23 41.46 -4.13 -4.70
N ALA A 24 41.67 -2.82 -4.84
CA ALA A 24 41.16 -1.91 -3.86
C ALA A 24 39.67 -2.19 -3.87
N GLU A 25 39.21 -3.04 -2.96
CA GLU A 25 37.85 -2.96 -2.50
C GLU A 25 37.66 -1.50 -2.14
N THR A 26 37.09 -0.75 -3.06
CA THR A 26 36.54 0.54 -2.75
C THR A 26 35.47 0.19 -1.70
N THR A 27 35.86 0.22 -0.44
CA THR A 27 34.94 0.31 0.68
C THR A 27 34.17 1.58 0.39
N VAL A 28 33.05 1.42 -0.33
CA VAL A 28 32.05 2.46 -0.43
C VAL A 28 31.65 2.70 1.01
N PHE A 29 32.19 3.76 1.61
CA PHE A 29 31.75 4.24 2.91
C PHE A 29 30.28 4.57 2.73
N GLN A 30 29.42 3.66 3.11
CA GLN A 30 27.98 3.89 3.07
C GLN A 30 27.69 4.92 4.15
N GLU A 31 27.41 6.15 3.72
CA GLU A 31 27.15 7.27 4.61
C GLU A 31 25.89 6.95 5.44
N LYS A 32 25.95 7.25 6.73
CA LYS A 32 24.86 7.01 7.65
C LYS A 32 23.73 7.99 7.31
N SER A 33 22.57 7.49 6.93
CA SER A 33 21.39 8.30 6.63
C SER A 33 20.53 8.48 7.88
N HIS A 34 19.98 9.67 8.05
CA HIS A 34 19.13 10.03 9.18
C HIS A 34 17.76 10.52 8.68
N TYR A 35 16.73 9.73 8.92
CA TYR A 35 15.36 9.97 8.44
C TYR A 35 14.41 10.27 9.59
N ALA A 36 13.49 11.21 9.37
CA ALA A 36 12.36 11.45 10.25
C ALA A 36 11.08 10.94 9.60
N VAL A 37 10.26 10.19 10.34
CA VAL A 37 8.91 9.80 9.92
C VAL A 37 7.89 10.57 10.76
N VAL A 38 7.11 11.42 10.12
CA VAL A 38 6.10 12.26 10.75
C VAL A 38 4.74 11.58 10.58
N THR A 39 4.05 11.32 11.69
CA THR A 39 2.76 10.60 11.68
C THR A 39 1.82 11.07 12.76
N ASP A 40 0.52 10.86 12.57
CA ASP A 40 -0.47 11.10 13.62
C ASP A 40 -0.42 10.02 14.71
N GLY A 41 -1.01 10.29 15.87
CA GLY A 41 -0.98 9.39 17.01
C GLY A 41 -1.76 8.08 16.80
N ALA A 42 -2.71 8.03 15.88
CA ALA A 42 -3.49 6.83 15.60
C ALA A 42 -2.67 5.79 14.84
N MET A 43 -1.77 6.25 13.98
CA MET A 43 -0.91 5.41 13.13
C MET A 43 0.45 5.09 13.78
N GLU A 44 0.86 5.85 14.81
CA GLU A 44 2.20 5.85 15.41
C GLU A 44 2.76 4.44 15.66
N LYS A 45 1.99 3.56 16.28
CA LYS A 45 2.46 2.21 16.62
C LYS A 45 2.86 1.38 15.41
N LYS A 46 2.07 1.43 14.34
CA LYS A 46 2.35 0.68 13.09
C LYS A 46 3.51 1.31 12.33
N VAL A 47 3.57 2.64 12.30
CA VAL A 47 4.67 3.39 11.69
C VAL A 47 5.98 3.12 12.41
N LEU A 48 5.98 3.10 13.75
CA LEU A 48 7.16 2.78 14.55
C LEU A 48 7.66 1.36 14.25
N SER A 49 6.75 0.37 14.19
CA SER A 49 7.10 -1.01 13.86
C SER A 49 7.74 -1.11 12.46
N GLY A 50 7.18 -0.44 11.46
CA GLY A 50 7.75 -0.40 10.10
C GLY A 50 9.11 0.29 10.04
N ALA A 51 9.29 1.38 10.80
CA ALA A 51 10.58 2.06 10.93
C ALA A 51 11.64 1.16 11.59
N ASP A 52 11.25 0.35 12.60
CA ASP A 52 12.14 -0.61 13.25
C ASP A 52 12.58 -1.72 12.29
N LEU A 53 11.68 -2.21 11.43
CA LEU A 53 12.05 -3.19 10.39
C LEU A 53 13.09 -2.63 9.42
N ALA A 54 12.90 -1.41 8.94
CA ALA A 54 13.87 -0.75 8.05
C ALA A 54 15.20 -0.49 8.76
N ARG A 55 15.19 0.00 10.01
CA ARG A 55 16.40 0.17 10.83
C ARG A 55 17.18 -1.13 10.99
N ALA A 56 16.49 -2.23 11.28
CA ALA A 56 17.14 -3.54 11.45
C ALA A 56 17.80 -4.03 10.17
N LYS A 57 17.17 -3.81 9.02
CA LYS A 57 17.68 -4.22 7.70
C LYS A 57 18.96 -3.47 7.32
N TYR A 58 19.03 -2.17 7.61
CA TYR A 58 20.15 -1.30 7.16
C TYR A 58 21.14 -0.92 8.28
N TYR A 59 21.07 -1.57 9.45
CA TYR A 59 22.01 -1.31 10.54
C TYR A 59 23.48 -1.54 10.12
N PRO A 60 24.44 -0.67 10.44
CA PRO A 60 24.33 0.57 11.23
C PRO A 60 24.15 1.84 10.38
N TYR A 61 23.81 1.74 9.11
CA TYR A 61 23.84 2.81 8.11
C TYR A 61 22.55 3.63 8.01
N LEU A 62 21.52 3.26 8.75
CA LEU A 62 20.24 3.97 8.78
C LEU A 62 19.80 4.24 10.21
N GLN A 63 19.51 5.51 10.49
CA GLN A 63 18.75 5.94 11.66
C GLN A 63 17.39 6.47 11.19
N VAL A 64 16.34 6.09 11.89
CA VAL A 64 14.97 6.57 11.64
C VAL A 64 14.37 7.00 12.96
N ASP A 65 13.84 8.19 13.05
CA ASP A 65 13.11 8.67 14.21
C ASP A 65 11.65 8.90 13.83
N VAL A 66 10.72 8.46 14.67
CA VAL A 66 9.28 8.67 14.45
C VAL A 66 8.84 9.86 15.28
N LEU A 67 8.30 10.87 14.61
CA LEU A 67 7.86 12.13 15.17
C LEU A 67 6.34 12.18 15.15
N ARG A 68 5.73 12.29 16.33
CA ARG A 68 4.28 12.28 16.48
C ARG A 68 3.68 13.67 16.31
N ILE A 69 2.67 13.79 15.47
CA ILE A 69 1.79 14.94 15.38
C ILE A 69 0.71 14.81 16.47
N ASN A 70 0.63 15.79 17.36
CA ASN A 70 -0.43 15.84 18.39
C ASN A 70 -1.65 16.64 17.92
N ASN A 71 -1.42 17.65 17.09
CA ASN A 71 -2.47 18.44 16.45
C ASN A 71 -1.95 19.03 15.12
N THR A 72 -2.87 19.38 14.23
CA THR A 72 -2.54 19.92 12.89
C THR A 72 -1.80 21.26 12.94
N PHE A 73 -1.97 22.08 13.98
CA PHE A 73 -1.28 23.38 14.10
C PHE A 73 0.21 23.23 14.42
N GLU A 74 0.61 22.10 15.01
CA GLU A 74 2.02 21.84 15.36
C GLU A 74 2.78 21.14 14.22
N THR A 75 2.10 20.65 13.20
CA THR A 75 2.69 19.84 12.13
C THR A 75 3.83 20.57 11.41
N GLU A 76 3.61 21.82 11.00
CA GLU A 76 4.63 22.61 10.30
C GLU A 76 5.83 22.88 11.21
N ALA A 77 5.60 23.25 12.47
CA ALA A 77 6.66 23.50 13.44
C ALA A 77 7.49 22.23 13.71
N LEU A 78 6.86 21.06 13.77
CA LEU A 78 7.51 19.77 13.95
C LEU A 78 8.42 19.44 12.75
N ILE A 79 7.93 19.64 11.52
CA ILE A 79 8.70 19.43 10.30
C ILE A 79 9.88 20.42 10.22
N LEU A 80 9.68 21.70 10.53
CA LEU A 80 10.75 22.70 10.59
C LEU A 80 11.81 22.35 11.64
N SER A 81 11.39 21.81 12.80
CA SER A 81 12.31 21.30 13.81
C SER A 81 13.14 20.12 13.29
N ALA A 82 12.52 19.19 12.55
CA ALA A 82 13.24 18.09 11.91
C ALA A 82 14.28 18.59 10.89
N ILE A 83 13.90 19.55 10.02
CA ILE A 83 14.83 20.18 9.08
C ILE A 83 16.04 20.79 9.83
N SER A 84 15.76 21.56 10.90
CA SER A 84 16.81 22.21 11.71
C SER A 84 17.69 21.22 12.46
N SER A 85 17.20 20.01 12.73
CA SER A 85 17.94 18.93 13.38
C SER A 85 18.83 18.13 12.41
N GLY A 86 18.81 18.46 11.12
CA GLY A 86 19.71 17.88 10.12
C GLY A 86 19.32 16.50 9.62
N TYR A 87 18.02 16.19 9.58
CA TYR A 87 17.55 14.98 8.90
C TYR A 87 17.75 15.08 7.38
N ASP A 88 18.25 14.01 6.77
CA ASP A 88 18.47 13.92 5.32
C ASP A 88 17.14 13.80 4.56
N SER A 89 16.19 13.11 5.15
CA SER A 89 14.86 12.87 4.57
C SER A 89 13.77 12.95 5.63
N ILE A 90 12.64 13.55 5.27
CA ILE A 90 11.44 13.65 6.10
C ILE A 90 10.30 12.97 5.38
N PHE A 91 9.80 11.87 5.96
CA PHE A 91 8.70 11.09 5.42
C PHE A 91 7.42 11.35 6.20
N SER A 92 6.33 11.72 5.52
CA SER A 92 5.02 11.97 6.13
C SER A 92 4.05 10.84 5.83
N ILE A 93 3.36 10.39 6.88
CA ILE A 93 2.23 9.46 6.79
C ILE A 93 1.05 10.07 7.57
N GLY A 94 0.00 10.48 6.84
CA GLY A 94 -1.23 10.99 7.44
C GLY A 94 -1.36 12.51 7.47
N GLY A 95 -1.79 13.13 6.37
CA GLY A 95 -2.42 14.46 6.36
C GLY A 95 -1.50 15.67 6.42
N SER A 96 -0.21 15.53 6.11
CA SER A 96 0.71 16.68 6.07
C SER A 96 1.32 16.93 4.68
N GLU A 97 0.75 16.35 3.63
CA GLU A 97 1.30 16.37 2.27
C GLU A 97 1.42 17.79 1.71
N GLU A 98 0.43 18.64 1.92
CA GLU A 98 0.44 20.03 1.44
C GLU A 98 1.53 20.85 2.14
N ILE A 99 1.67 20.70 3.46
CA ILE A 99 2.74 21.36 4.24
C ILE A 99 4.10 20.89 3.74
N MET A 100 4.30 19.58 3.60
CA MET A 100 5.54 18.98 3.11
C MET A 100 5.90 19.50 1.71
N LYS A 101 4.93 19.60 0.82
CA LYS A 101 5.10 20.10 -0.54
C LYS A 101 5.51 21.57 -0.56
N ASN A 102 4.89 22.41 0.28
CA ASN A 102 5.27 23.81 0.41
C ASN A 102 6.68 23.98 1.00
N LEU A 103 7.03 23.22 2.02
CA LEU A 103 8.36 23.27 2.63
C LEU A 103 9.44 22.74 1.69
N SER A 104 9.14 21.78 0.83
CA SER A 104 10.12 21.26 -0.15
C SER A 104 10.60 22.32 -1.14
N LEU A 105 9.74 23.29 -1.48
CA LEU A 105 10.13 24.43 -2.33
C LEU A 105 11.13 25.39 -1.65
N LEU A 106 11.12 25.44 -0.31
CA LEU A 106 11.96 26.32 0.49
C LEU A 106 13.27 25.63 0.94
N TYR A 107 13.24 24.33 1.19
CA TYR A 107 14.36 23.56 1.75
C TYR A 107 14.84 22.49 0.77
N THR A 108 15.51 22.94 -0.30
CA THR A 108 15.90 22.07 -1.43
C THR A 108 16.99 21.04 -1.12
N SER A 109 17.68 21.17 0.03
CA SER A 109 18.71 20.22 0.48
C SER A 109 18.16 19.02 1.26
N VAL A 110 16.89 19.07 1.67
CA VAL A 110 16.20 18.00 2.40
C VAL A 110 15.30 17.24 1.44
N ASP A 111 15.23 15.92 1.56
CA ASP A 111 14.30 15.09 0.83
C ASP A 111 12.97 15.00 1.55
N PHE A 112 11.92 15.37 0.85
CA PHE A 112 10.57 15.25 1.35
C PHE A 112 9.90 14.04 0.70
N VAL A 113 9.24 13.22 1.51
CA VAL A 113 8.56 12.01 1.07
C VAL A 113 7.17 11.98 1.67
N SER A 114 6.17 11.66 0.87
CA SER A 114 4.81 11.45 1.37
C SER A 114 4.25 10.11 0.95
N TYR A 115 3.36 9.59 1.77
CA TYR A 115 2.42 8.54 1.38
C TYR A 115 1.04 9.19 1.26
N SER A 116 0.43 9.03 0.09
CA SER A 116 -0.85 9.67 -0.27
C SER A 116 -1.78 8.68 -0.96
N ASP A 117 -3.08 8.90 -0.85
CA ASP A 117 -4.10 8.13 -1.57
C ASP A 117 -4.34 8.68 -2.99
N THR A 118 -3.76 9.84 -3.33
CA THR A 118 -3.95 10.51 -4.61
C THR A 118 -2.62 10.95 -5.22
N LEU A 119 -2.54 10.89 -6.56
CA LEU A 119 -1.38 11.36 -7.29
C LEU A 119 -1.38 12.87 -7.47
N SER A 120 -0.25 13.49 -7.19
CA SER A 120 -0.02 14.90 -7.49
C SER A 120 0.31 15.10 -8.97
N PRO A 121 -0.25 16.11 -9.64
CA PRO A 121 -0.01 16.36 -11.07
C PRO A 121 1.43 16.83 -11.35
N SER A 122 2.11 17.39 -10.36
CA SER A 122 3.51 17.80 -10.44
C SER A 122 4.16 17.78 -9.07
N LEU A 123 5.44 17.43 -9.01
CA LEU A 123 6.23 17.35 -7.79
C LEU A 123 7.43 18.28 -7.85
N PRO A 124 7.80 18.93 -6.73
CA PRO A 124 9.12 19.56 -6.57
C PRO A 124 10.25 18.53 -6.75
N SER A 125 11.43 18.97 -7.17
CA SER A 125 12.56 18.08 -7.49
C SER A 125 13.11 17.27 -6.32
N ASN A 126 12.85 17.70 -5.08
CA ASN A 126 13.23 17.04 -3.82
C ASN A 126 12.01 16.48 -3.06
N TYR A 127 10.89 16.27 -3.77
CA TYR A 127 9.67 15.70 -3.18
C TYR A 127 9.32 14.40 -3.88
N THR A 128 9.27 13.31 -3.15
CA THR A 128 8.91 11.98 -3.66
C THR A 128 7.58 11.55 -3.08
N GLU A 129 6.68 11.08 -3.91
CA GLU A 129 5.35 10.65 -3.51
C GLU A 129 5.20 9.14 -3.69
N PHE A 130 4.72 8.48 -2.67
CA PHE A 130 4.26 7.09 -2.74
C PHE A 130 2.75 7.08 -2.62
N TYR A 131 2.08 6.37 -3.52
CA TYR A 131 0.62 6.25 -3.49
C TYR A 131 0.18 4.79 -3.52
N LEU A 132 -0.96 4.51 -2.90
CA LEU A 132 -1.53 3.18 -2.89
C LEU A 132 -2.32 2.94 -4.19
N ASP A 133 -1.96 1.89 -4.91
CA ASP A 133 -2.71 1.44 -6.09
C ASP A 133 -3.58 0.23 -5.73
N LEU A 134 -4.87 0.47 -5.57
CA LEU A 134 -5.87 -0.55 -5.27
C LEU A 134 -6.51 -1.17 -6.52
N TYR A 135 -6.14 -0.75 -7.73
CA TYR A 135 -6.68 -1.36 -8.94
C TYR A 135 -6.55 -2.90 -8.94
N PRO A 136 -5.36 -3.49 -8.65
CA PRO A 136 -5.20 -4.94 -8.66
C PRO A 136 -6.05 -5.67 -7.61
N THR A 137 -6.17 -5.13 -6.41
CA THR A 137 -7.00 -5.71 -5.35
C THR A 137 -8.48 -5.56 -5.64
N SER A 138 -8.92 -4.41 -6.17
CA SER A 138 -10.29 -4.21 -6.62
C SER A 138 -10.66 -5.17 -7.76
N TYR A 139 -9.73 -5.43 -8.70
CA TYR A 139 -9.92 -6.45 -9.73
C TYR A 139 -10.16 -7.84 -9.12
N LEU A 140 -9.37 -8.25 -8.15
CA LEU A 140 -9.57 -9.52 -7.45
C LEU A 140 -10.90 -9.56 -6.68
N CYS A 141 -11.32 -8.43 -6.08
CA CYS A 141 -12.65 -8.31 -5.45
C CYS A 141 -13.77 -8.52 -6.49
N GLY A 142 -13.64 -7.93 -7.68
CA GLY A 142 -14.60 -8.13 -8.77
C GLY A 142 -14.69 -9.58 -9.22
N VAL A 143 -13.57 -10.27 -9.40
CA VAL A 143 -13.54 -11.70 -9.72
C VAL A 143 -14.23 -12.51 -8.62
N ALA A 144 -13.91 -12.23 -7.35
CA ALA A 144 -14.56 -12.92 -6.23
C ALA A 144 -16.09 -12.72 -6.25
N THR A 145 -16.52 -11.47 -6.46
CA THR A 145 -17.95 -11.10 -6.50
C THR A 145 -18.69 -11.86 -7.59
N SER A 146 -18.11 -12.01 -8.80
CA SER A 146 -18.74 -12.72 -9.91
C SER A 146 -19.07 -14.18 -9.59
N PHE A 147 -18.24 -14.84 -8.79
CA PHE A 147 -18.44 -16.22 -8.36
C PHE A 147 -19.35 -16.36 -7.13
N LEU A 148 -19.34 -15.36 -6.24
CA LEU A 148 -20.01 -15.43 -4.94
C LEU A 148 -21.46 -14.93 -5.00
N SER A 149 -21.82 -14.11 -6.00
CA SER A 149 -23.19 -13.66 -6.15
C SER A 149 -24.11 -14.77 -6.68
N PHE A 150 -25.26 -14.93 -6.04
CA PHE A 150 -26.30 -15.87 -6.46
C PHE A 150 -27.35 -15.22 -7.36
N THR A 151 -27.63 -13.92 -7.15
CA THR A 151 -28.63 -13.20 -7.94
C THR A 151 -28.03 -12.65 -9.23
N GLY A 152 -26.72 -12.50 -9.30
CA GLY A 152 -26.03 -11.77 -10.37
C GLY A 152 -26.31 -10.26 -10.34
N LYS A 153 -27.01 -9.75 -9.30
CA LYS A 153 -27.25 -8.32 -9.11
C LYS A 153 -26.36 -7.80 -8.00
N ILE A 154 -25.48 -6.84 -8.34
CA ILE A 154 -24.42 -6.32 -7.49
C ILE A 154 -24.68 -4.85 -7.20
N GLY A 155 -24.68 -4.48 -5.93
CA GLY A 155 -24.63 -3.09 -5.52
C GLY A 155 -23.18 -2.60 -5.40
N VAL A 156 -22.95 -1.32 -5.70
CA VAL A 156 -21.64 -0.66 -5.53
C VAL A 156 -21.85 0.70 -4.89
N ILE A 157 -21.10 0.99 -3.83
CA ILE A 157 -21.09 2.31 -3.18
C ILE A 157 -19.65 2.81 -3.14
N VAL A 158 -19.40 3.95 -3.79
CA VAL A 158 -18.07 4.53 -3.97
C VAL A 158 -18.04 5.98 -3.51
N ASP A 159 -17.04 6.36 -2.72
CA ASP A 159 -16.73 7.77 -2.46
C ASP A 159 -16.13 8.39 -3.72
N SER A 160 -16.71 9.51 -4.18
CA SER A 160 -16.30 10.22 -5.40
C SER A 160 -14.87 10.77 -5.34
N SER A 161 -14.27 10.84 -4.15
CA SER A 161 -12.87 11.25 -3.98
C SER A 161 -11.83 10.16 -4.33
N TYR A 162 -12.25 8.89 -4.42
CA TYR A 162 -11.33 7.82 -4.84
C TYR A 162 -11.03 7.87 -6.34
N PRO A 163 -9.82 7.45 -6.76
CA PRO A 163 -9.49 7.29 -8.16
C PRO A 163 -10.48 6.36 -8.90
N SER A 164 -10.97 6.77 -10.06
CA SER A 164 -11.89 5.96 -10.88
C SER A 164 -11.33 4.58 -11.22
N SER A 165 -10.00 4.47 -11.30
CA SER A 165 -9.29 3.23 -11.57
C SER A 165 -9.63 2.11 -10.59
N TYR A 166 -9.96 2.42 -9.33
CA TYR A 166 -10.32 1.39 -8.36
C TYR A 166 -11.64 0.73 -8.70
N LEU A 167 -12.65 1.52 -9.06
CA LEU A 167 -13.93 1.00 -9.55
C LEU A 167 -13.77 0.28 -10.89
N GLU A 168 -12.95 0.83 -11.80
CA GLU A 168 -12.64 0.19 -13.10
C GLU A 168 -12.01 -1.20 -12.91
N GLY A 169 -11.08 -1.32 -11.94
CA GLY A 169 -10.51 -2.61 -11.56
C GLY A 169 -11.58 -3.62 -11.15
N PHE A 170 -12.48 -3.21 -10.23
CA PHE A 170 -13.60 -4.05 -9.79
C PHE A 170 -14.49 -4.50 -10.96
N LEU A 171 -14.93 -3.57 -11.79
CA LEU A 171 -15.81 -3.87 -12.92
C LEU A 171 -15.13 -4.79 -13.96
N LYS A 172 -13.84 -4.58 -14.21
CA LYS A 172 -13.06 -5.47 -15.09
C LYS A 172 -12.95 -6.89 -14.51
N GLY A 173 -12.70 -7.00 -13.20
CA GLY A 173 -12.67 -8.29 -12.52
C GLY A 173 -14.02 -9.00 -12.54
N LEU A 174 -15.11 -8.26 -12.34
CA LEU A 174 -16.46 -8.77 -12.38
C LEU A 174 -16.81 -9.38 -13.74
N GLY A 175 -16.35 -8.77 -14.84
CA GLY A 175 -16.55 -9.27 -16.21
C GLY A 175 -15.61 -10.39 -16.64
N LYS A 176 -14.55 -10.69 -15.87
CA LYS A 176 -13.46 -11.60 -16.28
C LYS A 176 -13.91 -13.01 -16.63
N GLU A 177 -14.79 -13.59 -15.85
CA GLU A 177 -15.21 -14.98 -16.01
C GLU A 177 -16.46 -15.13 -16.91
N GLY A 178 -16.93 -14.05 -17.54
CA GLY A 178 -18.05 -14.07 -18.47
C GLY A 178 -19.42 -14.38 -17.79
N ILE A 179 -19.49 -14.28 -16.48
CA ILE A 179 -20.72 -14.45 -15.70
C ILE A 179 -21.58 -13.20 -15.91
N ASN A 180 -22.85 -13.39 -16.28
CA ASN A 180 -23.74 -12.27 -16.51
C ASN A 180 -24.15 -11.64 -15.17
N THR A 181 -23.69 -10.40 -14.94
CA THR A 181 -23.98 -9.63 -13.74
C THR A 181 -24.55 -8.26 -14.13
N SER A 182 -25.48 -7.75 -13.33
CA SER A 182 -25.95 -6.36 -13.38
C SER A 182 -25.39 -5.59 -12.21
N VAL A 183 -25.03 -4.32 -12.41
CA VAL A 183 -24.36 -3.51 -11.39
C VAL A 183 -25.11 -2.19 -11.22
N ASP A 184 -25.52 -1.89 -10.00
CA ASP A 184 -26.10 -0.60 -9.61
C ASP A 184 -25.07 0.17 -8.80
N ILE A 185 -24.62 1.32 -9.33
CA ILE A 185 -23.50 2.11 -8.75
C ILE A 185 -24.05 3.39 -8.15
N TYR A 186 -23.68 3.65 -6.89
CA TYR A 186 -23.95 4.89 -6.17
C TYR A 186 -22.67 5.58 -5.78
N TYR A 187 -22.53 6.84 -6.19
CA TYR A 187 -21.45 7.71 -5.76
C TYR A 187 -21.90 8.53 -4.56
N ILE A 188 -21.04 8.60 -3.55
CA ILE A 188 -21.27 9.43 -2.36
C ILE A 188 -20.13 10.40 -2.18
N GLU A 189 -20.40 11.52 -1.53
CA GLU A 189 -19.38 12.50 -1.15
C GLU A 189 -18.79 12.16 0.23
N LYS A 190 -17.60 12.70 0.52
CA LYS A 190 -16.87 12.47 1.78
C LYS A 190 -17.71 12.80 3.02
N ASP A 191 -18.58 13.80 2.94
CA ASP A 191 -19.45 14.28 4.01
C ASP A 191 -20.87 13.71 3.96
N THR A 192 -21.13 12.73 3.09
CA THR A 192 -22.44 12.06 3.02
C THR A 192 -22.80 11.46 4.38
N PRO A 193 -23.97 11.81 4.96
CA PRO A 193 -24.39 11.32 6.27
C PRO A 193 -24.54 9.80 6.32
N SER A 194 -24.20 9.20 7.43
CA SER A 194 -24.27 7.75 7.65
C SER A 194 -25.64 7.14 7.38
N PHE A 195 -26.72 7.82 7.78
CA PHE A 195 -28.07 7.35 7.51
C PHE A 195 -28.41 7.26 6.02
N THR A 196 -27.82 8.17 5.19
CA THR A 196 -27.98 8.15 3.74
C THR A 196 -27.26 6.94 3.14
N ILE A 197 -26.04 6.64 3.61
CA ILE A 197 -25.29 5.45 3.19
C ILE A 197 -26.09 4.18 3.52
N GLY A 198 -26.61 4.11 4.75
CA GLY A 198 -27.46 2.99 5.16
C GLY A 198 -28.75 2.86 4.33
N ALA A 199 -29.38 3.99 3.96
CA ALA A 199 -30.58 3.97 3.11
C ALA A 199 -30.26 3.49 1.68
N ILE A 200 -29.12 3.90 1.10
CA ILE A 200 -28.65 3.41 -0.22
C ILE A 200 -28.42 1.89 -0.16
N ALA A 201 -27.72 1.40 0.87
CA ALA A 201 -27.49 -0.02 1.05
C ALA A 201 -28.80 -0.82 1.19
N ASP A 202 -29.74 -0.30 1.99
CA ASP A 202 -31.06 -0.93 2.17
C ASP A 202 -31.85 -0.99 0.86
N SER A 203 -31.80 0.05 0.02
CA SER A 203 -32.40 0.06 -1.32
C SER A 203 -31.77 -1.00 -2.22
N LEU A 204 -30.44 -1.08 -2.30
CA LEU A 204 -29.72 -2.06 -3.11
C LEU A 204 -30.14 -3.50 -2.76
N TYR A 205 -30.17 -3.85 -1.46
CA TYR A 205 -30.61 -5.18 -1.03
C TYR A 205 -32.10 -5.42 -1.32
N SER A 206 -32.96 -4.42 -1.10
CA SER A 206 -34.41 -4.52 -1.39
C SER A 206 -34.69 -4.72 -2.87
N GLU A 207 -33.85 -4.21 -3.74
CA GLU A 207 -33.94 -4.33 -5.19
C GLU A 207 -33.33 -5.64 -5.72
N GLY A 208 -32.77 -6.47 -4.83
CA GLY A 208 -32.29 -7.81 -5.14
C GLY A 208 -30.78 -7.97 -5.30
N SER A 209 -29.98 -6.96 -4.95
CA SER A 209 -28.55 -7.16 -4.81
C SER A 209 -28.28 -8.09 -3.63
N ASP A 210 -27.47 -9.12 -3.82
CA ASP A 210 -27.07 -10.03 -2.74
C ASP A 210 -25.67 -9.69 -2.20
N ILE A 211 -24.86 -8.99 -3.00
CA ILE A 211 -23.55 -8.48 -2.59
C ILE A 211 -23.48 -6.98 -2.86
N VAL A 212 -22.98 -6.21 -1.90
CA VAL A 212 -22.59 -4.81 -2.08
C VAL A 212 -21.08 -4.67 -1.95
N PHE A 213 -20.43 -4.16 -3.00
CA PHE A 213 -19.04 -3.76 -2.97
C PHE A 213 -18.91 -2.32 -2.52
N THR A 214 -17.94 -2.02 -1.64
CA THR A 214 -17.76 -0.67 -1.10
C THR A 214 -16.33 -0.16 -1.28
N LEU A 215 -16.21 1.13 -1.65
CA LEU A 215 -14.99 1.93 -1.62
C LEU A 215 -15.31 3.23 -0.86
N ILE A 216 -15.49 3.15 0.46
CA ILE A 216 -15.94 4.25 1.33
C ILE A 216 -15.25 4.26 2.70
N GLY A 217 -14.15 3.53 2.86
CA GLY A 217 -13.39 3.44 4.10
C GLY A 217 -14.20 2.84 5.26
N GLU A 218 -13.97 3.38 6.46
CA GLU A 218 -14.65 2.96 7.69
C GLU A 218 -16.18 3.07 7.61
N ARG A 219 -16.72 3.90 6.70
CA ARG A 219 -18.18 4.07 6.51
C ARG A 219 -18.86 2.81 5.95
N ALA A 220 -18.09 1.81 5.51
CA ALA A 220 -18.62 0.49 5.15
C ALA A 220 -19.39 -0.19 6.29
N GLU A 221 -19.14 0.20 7.56
CA GLU A 221 -19.91 -0.28 8.73
C GLU A 221 -21.42 -0.09 8.56
N TYR A 222 -21.87 1.02 7.96
CA TYR A 222 -23.31 1.28 7.73
C TYR A 222 -23.91 0.36 6.69
N VAL A 223 -23.11 -0.08 5.72
CA VAL A 223 -23.51 -1.07 4.70
C VAL A 223 -23.57 -2.46 5.33
N ILE A 224 -22.59 -2.81 6.16
CA ILE A 224 -22.51 -4.10 6.87
C ILE A 224 -23.73 -4.29 7.79
N GLU A 225 -24.11 -3.26 8.54
CA GLU A 225 -25.30 -3.29 9.39
C GLU A 225 -26.58 -3.61 8.58
N LYS A 226 -26.73 -3.01 7.39
CA LYS A 226 -27.88 -3.28 6.52
C LYS A 226 -27.83 -4.68 5.88
N ALA A 227 -26.64 -5.13 5.49
CA ALA A 227 -26.45 -6.49 4.97
C ALA A 227 -26.88 -7.55 5.99
N GLU A 228 -26.49 -7.40 7.27
CA GLU A 228 -26.90 -8.31 8.35
C GLU A 228 -28.40 -8.36 8.50
N GLY A 229 -29.08 -7.22 8.49
CA GLY A 229 -30.55 -7.14 8.60
C GLY A 229 -31.33 -7.69 7.39
N ARG A 230 -30.71 -7.75 6.21
CA ARG A 230 -31.30 -8.19 4.94
C ARG A 230 -30.87 -9.58 4.48
N GLY A 231 -29.90 -10.21 5.19
CA GLY A 231 -29.32 -11.48 4.75
C GLY A 231 -28.45 -11.35 3.49
N GLY A 232 -27.95 -10.15 3.23
CA GLY A 232 -27.00 -9.85 2.14
C GLY A 232 -25.55 -9.93 2.59
N TYR A 233 -24.63 -9.65 1.68
CA TYR A 233 -23.19 -9.70 1.90
C TYR A 233 -22.50 -8.43 1.47
N VAL A 234 -21.28 -8.21 2.00
CA VAL A 234 -20.44 -7.05 1.69
C VAL A 234 -19.03 -7.50 1.30
N ILE A 235 -18.46 -6.83 0.29
CA ILE A 235 -17.03 -6.87 -0.01
C ILE A 235 -16.48 -5.46 0.18
N VAL A 236 -15.50 -5.31 1.08
CA VAL A 236 -14.90 -4.01 1.42
C VAL A 236 -13.58 -3.84 0.65
N GLY A 237 -13.54 -2.94 -0.31
CA GLY A 237 -12.46 -2.80 -1.28
C GLY A 237 -11.29 -1.92 -0.84
N ASP A 238 -11.39 -1.21 0.28
CA ASP A 238 -10.44 -0.16 0.68
C ASP A 238 -10.15 -0.10 2.17
N TYR A 239 -10.74 -0.98 2.98
CA TYR A 239 -10.59 -0.97 4.42
C TYR A 239 -10.61 -2.38 5.01
N HIS A 240 -9.80 -2.60 6.05
CA HIS A 240 -9.78 -3.88 6.76
C HIS A 240 -10.92 -3.96 7.77
N HIS A 241 -11.89 -4.81 7.51
CA HIS A 241 -12.89 -5.23 8.47
C HIS A 241 -12.46 -6.50 9.19
N GLN A 242 -12.47 -6.46 10.53
CA GLN A 242 -12.33 -7.69 11.33
C GLN A 242 -13.66 -8.42 11.34
N ASN A 243 -13.64 -9.62 10.80
CA ASN A 243 -14.60 -10.70 10.90
C ASN A 243 -16.00 -10.35 11.48
N LYS A 244 -16.87 -9.80 10.63
CA LYS A 244 -18.27 -9.56 10.98
C LYS A 244 -19.15 -10.23 9.94
N GLY A 245 -19.98 -11.16 10.38
CA GLY A 245 -20.93 -12.01 9.67
C GLY A 245 -21.17 -11.81 8.16
N PRO A 246 -21.66 -10.64 7.70
CA PRO A 246 -21.95 -10.45 6.27
C PRO A 246 -20.73 -10.10 5.41
N VAL A 247 -19.54 -9.85 5.98
CA VAL A 247 -18.34 -9.49 5.20
C VAL A 247 -17.72 -10.75 4.62
N LEU A 248 -17.72 -10.90 3.30
CA LEU A 248 -17.10 -12.03 2.60
C LEU A 248 -15.59 -11.85 2.43
N LEU A 249 -15.18 -10.63 2.13
CA LEU A 249 -13.81 -10.29 1.82
C LEU A 249 -13.55 -8.81 2.12
N SER A 250 -12.36 -8.50 2.62
CA SER A 250 -11.91 -7.12 2.74
C SER A 250 -10.47 -6.94 2.27
N VAL A 251 -10.15 -5.73 1.83
CA VAL A 251 -8.77 -5.34 1.54
C VAL A 251 -8.06 -5.00 2.83
N ASN A 252 -6.90 -5.60 3.06
CA ASN A 252 -6.03 -5.32 4.20
C ASN A 252 -4.86 -4.46 3.74
N ILE A 253 -4.78 -3.23 4.24
CA ILE A 253 -3.68 -2.30 4.00
C ILE A 253 -2.72 -2.37 5.19
N ASP A 254 -1.49 -2.78 4.93
CA ASP A 254 -0.45 -2.97 5.94
C ASP A 254 0.44 -1.72 6.05
N LEU A 255 0.10 -0.84 6.99
CA LEU A 255 0.83 0.41 7.22
C LEU A 255 2.26 0.19 7.73
N GLU A 256 2.51 -0.90 8.49
CA GLU A 256 3.85 -1.29 8.91
C GLU A 256 4.72 -1.62 7.69
N LYS A 257 4.16 -2.41 6.78
CA LYS A 257 4.84 -2.79 5.54
C LYS A 257 5.00 -1.59 4.58
N ILE A 258 4.00 -0.71 4.47
CA ILE A 258 4.11 0.55 3.72
C ILE A 258 5.30 1.36 4.24
N THR A 259 5.35 1.59 5.56
CA THR A 259 6.41 2.39 6.18
C THR A 259 7.79 1.80 5.91
N SER A 260 7.99 0.50 6.15
CA SER A 260 9.28 -0.14 5.88
C SER A 260 9.64 -0.09 4.40
N THR A 261 8.71 -0.38 3.49
CA THR A 261 8.94 -0.39 2.03
C THR A 261 9.32 0.99 1.51
N VAL A 262 8.65 2.06 1.96
CA VAL A 262 8.98 3.43 1.56
C VAL A 262 10.39 3.80 2.02
N ILE A 263 10.70 3.58 3.30
CA ILE A 263 12.04 3.86 3.85
C ILE A 263 13.11 3.08 3.09
N GLU A 264 12.89 1.80 2.81
CA GLU A 264 13.79 0.95 2.05
C GLU A 264 14.04 1.50 0.65
N ARG A 265 12.97 1.85 -0.09
CA ARG A 265 13.09 2.39 -1.45
C ARG A 265 13.86 3.72 -1.49
N ILE A 266 13.64 4.61 -0.50
CA ILE A 266 14.39 5.86 -0.38
C ILE A 266 15.86 5.56 -0.11
N LYS A 267 16.17 4.66 0.83
CA LYS A 267 17.55 4.25 1.17
C LYS A 267 18.26 3.57 0.00
N ASP A 268 17.51 2.82 -0.82
CA ASP A 268 18.04 2.13 -2.01
C ASP A 268 18.13 3.07 -3.24
N GLY A 269 17.83 4.36 -3.10
CA GLY A 269 18.05 5.40 -4.10
C GLY A 269 16.87 5.65 -5.03
N ALA A 270 15.64 5.59 -4.52
CA ALA A 270 14.48 6.07 -5.28
C ALA A 270 14.71 7.49 -5.80
N GLU A 271 14.43 7.71 -7.08
CA GLU A 271 14.66 9.00 -7.72
C GLU A 271 13.74 10.07 -7.12
N ARG A 272 14.32 11.21 -6.79
CA ARG A 272 13.58 12.38 -6.27
C ARG A 272 12.66 12.99 -7.34
N GLY A 273 11.63 13.68 -6.92
CA GLY A 273 10.70 14.35 -7.83
C GLY A 273 9.79 13.40 -8.62
N LYS A 274 9.62 12.17 -8.15
CA LYS A 274 8.80 11.15 -8.81
C LYS A 274 7.72 10.58 -7.88
N SER A 275 6.66 10.07 -8.51
CA SER A 275 5.62 9.28 -7.84
C SER A 275 5.85 7.79 -8.06
N TYR A 276 5.62 7.00 -7.03
CA TYR A 276 5.77 5.54 -7.03
C TYR A 276 4.50 4.88 -6.52
N SER A 277 4.01 3.88 -7.24
CA SER A 277 2.91 3.06 -6.76
C SER A 277 3.38 2.04 -5.73
N LEU A 278 2.52 1.79 -4.75
CA LEU A 278 2.57 0.69 -3.80
C LEU A 278 1.31 -0.15 -3.98
N SER A 279 1.45 -1.45 -4.12
CA SER A 279 0.33 -2.33 -4.43
C SER A 279 0.49 -3.72 -3.80
N ILE A 280 -0.37 -4.64 -4.19
CA ILE A 280 -0.27 -6.06 -3.83
C ILE A 280 1.07 -6.69 -4.26
N LYS A 281 1.73 -6.13 -5.29
CA LYS A 281 3.07 -6.58 -5.74
C LYS A 281 4.15 -6.32 -4.70
N ASP A 282 3.98 -5.25 -3.92
CA ASP A 282 4.90 -4.85 -2.86
C ASP A 282 4.58 -5.55 -1.53
N GLY A 283 3.46 -6.27 -1.48
CA GLY A 283 2.97 -6.92 -0.27
C GLY A 283 2.47 -5.95 0.79
N VAL A 284 2.17 -4.69 0.42
CA VAL A 284 1.65 -3.65 1.31
C VAL A 284 0.13 -3.68 1.42
N VAL A 285 -0.50 -4.38 0.50
CA VAL A 285 -1.94 -4.62 0.47
C VAL A 285 -2.22 -6.05 0.09
N ASP A 286 -3.20 -6.67 0.71
CA ASP A 286 -3.66 -8.02 0.39
C ASP A 286 -5.15 -8.17 0.70
N LEU A 287 -5.73 -9.30 0.32
CA LEU A 287 -7.10 -9.63 0.59
C LEU A 287 -7.21 -10.47 1.85
N SER A 288 -8.07 -10.03 2.78
CA SER A 288 -8.49 -10.82 3.93
C SER A 288 -9.79 -11.55 3.59
N TRP A 289 -9.71 -12.85 3.67
CA TRP A 289 -10.82 -13.75 3.38
C TRP A 289 -11.47 -14.20 4.69
N PHE A 290 -12.71 -13.80 4.92
CA PHE A 290 -13.42 -14.07 6.18
C PHE A 290 -14.35 -15.27 6.16
N ILE A 291 -14.49 -15.91 5.02
CA ILE A 291 -15.21 -17.19 4.95
C ILE A 291 -14.28 -18.25 5.57
N ASP A 292 -14.21 -18.27 6.90
CA ASP A 292 -13.46 -19.30 7.63
C ASP A 292 -14.27 -20.59 7.71
N GLU A 293 -13.58 -21.75 7.65
CA GLU A 293 -14.21 -23.07 7.62
C GLU A 293 -15.09 -23.33 8.87
N LYS A 294 -14.86 -22.63 9.98
CA LYS A 294 -15.66 -22.77 11.22
C LYS A 294 -16.95 -21.95 11.21
N GLU A 295 -17.00 -20.81 10.54
CA GLU A 295 -18.20 -19.98 10.41
C GLU A 295 -19.04 -20.36 9.18
N MET A 296 -18.46 -21.09 8.25
CA MET A 296 -19.12 -21.65 7.07
C MET A 296 -20.28 -22.61 7.40
N TYR A 297 -20.41 -23.08 8.64
CA TYR A 297 -21.57 -23.89 9.04
C TYR A 297 -22.92 -23.14 8.98
N SER A 298 -22.88 -21.81 8.91
CA SER A 298 -24.06 -20.97 8.68
C SER A 298 -24.32 -20.69 7.18
N LEU A 299 -23.33 -20.92 6.31
CA LEU A 299 -23.45 -20.76 4.86
C LEU A 299 -24.01 -22.06 4.25
N SER A 300 -24.75 -21.95 3.16
CA SER A 300 -25.23 -23.13 2.44
C SER A 300 -24.06 -23.98 1.95
N ARG A 301 -24.26 -25.30 1.85
CA ARG A 301 -23.23 -26.23 1.36
C ARG A 301 -22.71 -25.86 -0.04
N GLU A 302 -23.57 -25.27 -0.86
CA GLU A 302 -23.24 -24.76 -2.20
C GLU A 302 -22.25 -23.58 -2.13
N MET A 303 -22.42 -22.66 -1.16
CA MET A 303 -21.51 -21.54 -0.95
C MET A 303 -20.13 -22.01 -0.47
N MET A 304 -20.03 -23.10 0.27
CA MET A 304 -18.77 -23.68 0.71
C MET A 304 -17.94 -24.23 -0.45
N ASP A 305 -18.57 -24.96 -1.38
CA ASP A 305 -17.89 -25.50 -2.56
C ASP A 305 -17.43 -24.40 -3.51
N VAL A 306 -18.25 -23.37 -3.70
CA VAL A 306 -17.91 -22.18 -4.49
C VAL A 306 -16.75 -21.44 -3.85
N SER A 307 -16.81 -21.18 -2.55
CA SER A 307 -15.77 -20.47 -1.80
C SER A 307 -14.38 -21.09 -1.97
N SER A 308 -14.26 -22.42 -1.88
CA SER A 308 -12.99 -23.12 -2.08
C SER A 308 -12.41 -22.93 -3.50
N LYS A 309 -13.27 -22.99 -4.52
CA LYS A 309 -12.88 -22.76 -5.93
C LYS A 309 -12.45 -21.31 -6.14
N VAL A 310 -13.20 -20.35 -5.61
CA VAL A 310 -12.90 -18.91 -5.68
C VAL A 310 -11.57 -18.63 -5.03
N LYS A 311 -11.34 -19.12 -3.82
CA LYS A 311 -10.06 -18.94 -3.09
C LYS A 311 -8.87 -19.46 -3.89
N SER A 312 -9.01 -20.61 -4.54
CA SER A 312 -7.98 -21.17 -5.42
C SER A 312 -7.76 -20.30 -6.66
N ARG A 313 -8.84 -19.84 -7.30
CA ARG A 313 -8.77 -18.96 -8.47
C ARG A 313 -8.10 -17.62 -8.14
N LEU A 314 -8.49 -16.99 -7.02
CA LEU A 314 -7.90 -15.72 -6.58
C LEU A 314 -6.40 -15.87 -6.26
N ARG A 315 -5.97 -16.98 -5.68
CA ARG A 315 -4.54 -17.24 -5.44
C ARG A 315 -3.74 -17.28 -6.74
N LEU A 316 -4.26 -17.94 -7.78
CA LEU A 316 -3.63 -17.99 -9.10
C LEU A 316 -3.56 -16.61 -9.73
N LEU A 317 -4.67 -15.88 -9.78
CA LEU A 317 -4.70 -14.52 -10.33
C LEU A 317 -3.81 -13.55 -9.56
N ARG A 318 -3.78 -13.65 -8.22
CA ARG A 318 -2.87 -12.87 -7.39
C ARG A 318 -1.40 -13.14 -7.76
N SER A 319 -1.03 -14.41 -7.94
CA SER A 319 0.32 -14.76 -8.39
C SER A 319 0.62 -14.17 -9.77
N ASP A 320 -0.31 -14.29 -10.71
CA ASP A 320 -0.14 -13.74 -12.07
C ASP A 320 -0.02 -12.22 -12.07
N ILE A 321 -0.78 -11.52 -11.22
CA ILE A 321 -0.66 -10.08 -11.01
C ILE A 321 0.72 -9.71 -10.46
N ILE A 322 1.20 -10.42 -9.43
CA ILE A 322 2.53 -10.19 -8.84
C ILE A 322 3.63 -10.41 -9.87
N ASP A 323 3.49 -11.45 -10.68
CA ASP A 323 4.42 -11.78 -11.78
C ASP A 323 4.28 -10.86 -13.01
N GLY A 324 3.31 -9.93 -13.01
CA GLY A 324 3.06 -9.01 -14.12
C GLY A 324 2.39 -9.61 -15.34
N LYS A 325 1.71 -10.78 -15.19
CA LYS A 325 1.09 -11.53 -16.31
C LYS A 325 -0.39 -11.19 -16.53
N GLU A 326 -1.10 -10.73 -15.48
CA GLU A 326 -2.55 -10.56 -15.51
C GLU A 326 -2.95 -9.11 -15.20
N TYR A 327 -3.85 -8.55 -16.05
CA TYR A 327 -4.79 -7.44 -15.82
C TYR A 327 -5.94 -7.50 -16.81
#